data_b4c09f6674199e0c8aaec5a785e4fae2
#
_entry.id   b4c09f6674199e0c8aaec5a785e4fae2
#
_cell.length_a   1.000
_cell.length_b   1.000
_cell.length_c   1.000
_cell.angle_alpha   90.00
_cell.angle_beta   90.00
_cell.angle_gamma   90.00
#
_symmetry.space_group_name_H-M   'P 1'
#
loop_
_entity.id
_entity.type
_entity.pdbx_description
1 polymer ?
#
loop_
_entity_poly.entity_id
_entity_poly.type
_entity_poly.pdbx_seq_one_letter_code
_entity_poly.pdbx_strand_id
1 'polypeptide(L)'
;MSSNRRARLTRLAALLQGSPHLGPAYEEAKRVVRAFRKPAFYEVATRCNLFCEGCYYFSDDFKPIKGVEDIDTWDRFFAAEAERGVTMAYFVGAEPALHQDRLIAASKYFPYGNIGTNGTVRIDPAVPYRIGVSVWGVEAETDADLRGGRSFHKAIRNYAGDPRAILLYTLTKTNLGDARRLAEIGRDNGLPVTFNMYSPTHTYLRKLTEGEGNDREFFRISNPESNLLWDDDSLAQVRRTMDELIDDFPETVVYSKAYNAWATQSGPLYDIDPETGIARDCHTRMIGQMRYFKTDLQQGQEKCGTSDAACSECRMYSGGWSSKFEPRDADLVSDASLADWLEMIATLGRIFLIERNASRQSTLAA
;
A
#
# COMPACT_ATOMS: atom_id res chain seq x y z
N MET A 1 3.81 1.45 -29.46
CA MET A 1 2.58 1.88 -28.73
C MET A 1 1.39 1.21 -29.39
N SER A 2 0.54 0.51 -28.64
CA SER A 2 -0.69 -0.07 -29.20
C SER A 2 -1.62 1.02 -29.71
N SER A 3 -2.43 0.73 -30.74
CA SER A 3 -3.41 1.68 -31.32
C SER A 3 -4.37 2.24 -30.24
N ASN A 4 -4.69 1.46 -29.26
CA ASN A 4 -5.56 1.81 -28.13
C ASN A 4 -4.95 2.90 -27.21
N ARG A 5 -3.63 2.81 -26.92
CA ARG A 5 -2.94 3.83 -26.11
C ARG A 5 -2.88 5.19 -26.82
N ARG A 6 -2.68 5.19 -28.14
CA ARG A 6 -2.68 6.43 -28.92
C ARG A 6 -4.06 7.09 -28.92
N ALA A 7 -5.13 6.32 -29.06
CA ALA A 7 -6.51 6.83 -29.01
C ALA A 7 -6.82 7.46 -27.64
N ARG A 8 -6.44 6.83 -26.54
CA ARG A 8 -6.60 7.39 -25.18
C ARG A 8 -5.85 8.71 -25.00
N LEU A 9 -4.61 8.79 -25.44
CA LEU A 9 -3.82 10.03 -25.37
C LEU A 9 -4.47 11.16 -26.17
N THR A 10 -5.05 10.87 -27.34
CA THR A 10 -5.78 11.86 -28.14
C THR A 10 -7.03 12.35 -27.43
N ARG A 11 -7.83 11.46 -26.83
CA ARG A 11 -9.01 11.85 -26.03
C ARG A 11 -8.63 12.70 -24.82
N LEU A 12 -7.60 12.29 -24.07
CA LEU A 12 -7.08 13.05 -22.94
C LEU A 12 -6.68 14.46 -23.34
N ALA A 13 -5.94 14.61 -24.46
CA ALA A 13 -5.55 15.92 -24.96
C ALA A 13 -6.78 16.77 -25.33
N ALA A 14 -7.79 16.19 -25.98
CA ALA A 14 -9.02 16.88 -26.33
C ALA A 14 -9.81 17.35 -25.09
N LEU A 15 -9.94 16.51 -24.06
CA LEU A 15 -10.59 16.87 -22.79
C LEU A 15 -9.85 18.01 -22.09
N LEU A 16 -8.52 17.97 -22.00
CA LEU A 16 -7.73 19.03 -21.38
C LEU A 16 -7.80 20.36 -22.15
N GLN A 17 -7.93 20.32 -23.49
CA GLN A 17 -8.15 21.51 -24.30
C GLN A 17 -9.55 22.09 -24.07
N GLY A 18 -10.57 21.25 -23.97
CA GLY A 18 -11.95 21.66 -23.68
C GLY A 18 -12.16 22.16 -22.24
N SER A 19 -11.33 21.69 -21.29
CA SER A 19 -11.45 21.99 -19.87
C SER A 19 -10.13 22.46 -19.26
N PRO A 20 -9.68 23.71 -19.61
CA PRO A 20 -8.38 24.22 -19.14
C PRO A 20 -8.22 24.25 -17.62
N HIS A 21 -9.31 24.31 -16.85
CA HIS A 21 -9.31 24.29 -15.39
C HIS A 21 -8.76 22.99 -14.81
N LEU A 22 -8.78 21.87 -15.57
CA LEU A 22 -8.19 20.59 -15.16
C LEU A 22 -6.66 20.52 -15.37
N GLY A 23 -6.09 21.49 -16.09
CA GLY A 23 -4.67 21.53 -16.41
C GLY A 23 -3.75 21.42 -15.18
N PRO A 24 -3.93 22.23 -14.13
CA PRO A 24 -3.12 22.16 -12.92
C PRO A 24 -3.19 20.78 -12.22
N ALA A 25 -4.38 20.19 -12.10
CA ALA A 25 -4.56 18.87 -11.54
C ALA A 25 -3.87 17.78 -12.37
N TYR A 26 -3.87 17.93 -13.71
CA TYR A 26 -3.16 17.02 -14.59
C TYR A 26 -1.63 17.13 -14.47
N GLU A 27 -1.07 18.33 -14.31
CA GLU A 27 0.37 18.50 -14.03
C GLU A 27 0.75 17.84 -12.69
N GLU A 28 -0.08 18.00 -11.67
CA GLU A 28 0.12 17.31 -10.38
C GLU A 28 0.04 15.79 -10.54
N ALA A 29 -0.96 15.27 -11.26
CA ALA A 29 -1.06 13.83 -11.55
C ALA A 29 0.20 13.29 -12.23
N LYS A 30 0.75 14.02 -13.20
CA LYS A 30 2.04 13.65 -13.84
C LYS A 30 3.19 13.62 -12.85
N ARG A 31 3.25 14.59 -11.93
CA ARG A 31 4.27 14.64 -10.85
C ARG A 31 4.17 13.40 -9.97
N VAL A 32 2.96 13.09 -9.51
CA VAL A 32 2.70 11.92 -8.68
C VAL A 32 3.12 10.63 -9.40
N VAL A 33 2.63 10.39 -10.61
CA VAL A 33 2.94 9.16 -11.36
C VAL A 33 4.43 9.01 -11.65
N ARG A 34 5.15 10.11 -11.89
CA ARG A 34 6.61 10.07 -12.09
C ARG A 34 7.37 9.55 -10.88
N ALA A 35 6.89 9.81 -9.66
CA ALA A 35 7.51 9.28 -8.44
C ALA A 35 7.52 7.74 -8.41
N PHE A 36 6.57 7.09 -9.08
CA PHE A 36 6.43 5.64 -9.13
C PHE A 36 7.00 4.99 -10.41
N ARG A 37 7.79 5.72 -11.19
CA ARG A 37 8.26 5.25 -12.51
C ARG A 37 9.18 4.03 -12.43
N LYS A 38 10.03 3.97 -11.41
CA LYS A 38 10.96 2.86 -11.16
C LYS A 38 10.89 2.44 -9.68
N PRO A 39 9.86 1.69 -9.30
CA PRO A 39 9.73 1.22 -7.92
C PRO A 39 10.65 0.04 -7.65
N ALA A 40 11.09 -0.09 -6.39
CA ALA A 40 11.74 -1.28 -5.90
C ALA A 40 11.29 -1.56 -4.45
N PHE A 41 11.20 -2.85 -4.11
CA PHE A 41 10.84 -3.34 -2.80
C PHE A 41 12.09 -3.91 -2.13
N TYR A 42 12.30 -3.53 -0.89
CA TYR A 42 13.44 -3.96 -0.09
C TYR A 42 12.93 -4.56 1.23
N GLU A 43 13.10 -5.86 1.40
CA GLU A 43 12.92 -6.47 2.72
C GLU A 43 14.10 -6.06 3.60
N VAL A 44 13.82 -5.27 4.62
CA VAL A 44 14.85 -4.80 5.56
C VAL A 44 14.83 -5.54 6.89
N ALA A 45 13.84 -6.42 7.10
CA ALA A 45 13.69 -7.17 8.34
C ALA A 45 13.09 -8.55 8.07
N THR A 46 13.57 -9.57 8.81
CA THR A 46 13.01 -10.94 8.79
C THR A 46 12.20 -11.27 10.05
N ARG A 47 12.15 -10.35 11.02
CA ARG A 47 11.44 -10.52 12.30
C ARG A 47 10.32 -9.53 12.43
N CYS A 48 9.24 -9.95 13.08
CA CYS A 48 8.15 -9.11 13.53
C CYS A 48 7.86 -9.38 15.00
N ASN A 49 7.40 -8.37 15.70
CA ASN A 49 6.96 -8.48 17.09
C ASN A 49 5.42 -8.57 17.22
N LEU A 50 4.73 -8.80 16.11
CA LEU A 50 3.30 -9.12 16.02
C LEU A 50 3.11 -10.39 15.19
N PHE A 51 1.90 -10.97 15.31
CA PHE A 51 1.52 -12.20 14.63
C PHE A 51 0.13 -12.07 14.04
N CYS A 52 0.03 -11.27 12.95
CA CYS A 52 -1.23 -10.92 12.33
C CYS A 52 -1.87 -12.09 11.61
N GLU A 53 -3.20 -12.14 11.60
CA GLU A 53 -3.96 -13.14 10.87
C GLU A 53 -3.70 -13.05 9.36
N GLY A 54 -3.43 -14.20 8.74
CA GLY A 54 -3.17 -14.29 7.31
C GLY A 54 -2.04 -13.38 6.80
N CYS A 55 -1.01 -13.17 7.63
CA CYS A 55 0.12 -12.33 7.26
C CYS A 55 0.85 -12.89 6.04
N TYR A 56 0.88 -12.12 4.94
CA TYR A 56 1.50 -12.56 3.70
C TYR A 56 2.99 -12.86 3.81
N TYR A 57 3.67 -12.21 4.77
CA TYR A 57 5.12 -12.38 4.95
C TYR A 57 5.47 -13.77 5.50
N PHE A 58 4.58 -14.36 6.28
CA PHE A 58 4.75 -15.67 6.91
C PHE A 58 3.89 -16.76 6.25
N SER A 59 3.63 -16.66 4.94
CA SER A 59 2.94 -17.71 4.19
C SER A 59 3.80 -18.99 4.04
N ASP A 60 3.22 -20.09 3.55
CA ASP A 60 3.83 -21.45 3.52
C ASP A 60 5.25 -21.54 2.98
N ASP A 61 5.60 -20.69 2.03
CA ASP A 61 6.94 -20.67 1.46
C ASP A 61 7.94 -19.85 2.29
N PHE A 62 7.50 -19.39 3.49
CA PHE A 62 8.40 -18.67 4.37
C PHE A 62 9.54 -19.58 4.84
N LYS A 63 10.73 -19.27 4.34
CA LYS A 63 11.98 -19.86 4.81
C LYS A 63 12.81 -18.75 5.41
N PRO A 64 13.21 -18.85 6.69
CA PRO A 64 14.10 -17.89 7.32
C PRO A 64 15.37 -17.73 6.45
N ILE A 65 15.60 -16.52 5.96
CA ILE A 65 16.81 -16.19 5.20
C ILE A 65 17.80 -15.55 6.18
N LYS A 66 19.05 -16.00 6.12
CA LYS A 66 20.12 -15.30 6.83
C LYS A 66 20.39 -13.96 6.09
N GLY A 67 19.91 -12.89 6.67
CA GLY A 67 20.10 -11.54 6.13
C GLY A 67 21.55 -11.05 6.24
N VAL A 68 21.86 -10.01 5.48
CA VAL A 68 23.11 -9.26 5.63
C VAL A 68 22.95 -8.36 6.87
N GLU A 69 23.89 -8.47 7.80
CA GLU A 69 23.91 -7.66 9.03
C GLU A 69 24.81 -6.40 8.89
N ASP A 70 25.84 -6.48 8.04
CA ASP A 70 26.79 -5.40 7.82
C ASP A 70 26.13 -4.19 7.14
N ILE A 71 26.09 -3.05 7.85
CA ILE A 71 25.43 -1.84 7.37
C ILE A 71 26.17 -1.17 6.20
N ASP A 72 27.49 -1.32 6.09
CA ASP A 72 28.25 -0.79 4.95
C ASP A 72 27.91 -1.54 3.65
N THR A 73 27.55 -2.80 3.77
CA THR A 73 27.06 -3.59 2.61
C THR A 73 25.69 -3.10 2.17
N TRP A 74 24.77 -2.78 3.10
CA TRP A 74 23.49 -2.17 2.78
C TRP A 74 23.67 -0.78 2.14
N ASP A 75 24.56 0.03 2.66
CA ASP A 75 24.83 1.38 2.13
C ASP A 75 25.31 1.30 0.67
N ARG A 76 26.30 0.45 0.37
CA ARG A 76 26.78 0.21 -1.00
C ARG A 76 25.67 -0.34 -1.92
N PHE A 77 24.84 -1.22 -1.41
CA PHE A 77 23.72 -1.77 -2.17
C PHE A 77 22.68 -0.67 -2.53
N PHE A 78 22.30 0.18 -1.59
CA PHE A 78 21.36 1.26 -1.87
C PHE A 78 21.95 2.32 -2.80
N ALA A 79 23.25 2.61 -2.71
CA ALA A 79 23.94 3.45 -3.68
C ALA A 79 23.82 2.89 -5.11
N ALA A 80 24.09 1.61 -5.30
CA ALA A 80 23.97 0.95 -6.61
C ALA A 80 22.53 0.95 -7.14
N GLU A 81 21.52 0.75 -6.28
CA GLU A 81 20.12 0.83 -6.66
C GLU A 81 19.68 2.26 -7.04
N ALA A 82 20.23 3.27 -6.39
CA ALA A 82 20.02 4.68 -6.77
C ALA A 82 20.64 5.01 -8.12
N GLU A 83 21.86 4.53 -8.40
CA GLU A 83 22.52 4.67 -9.72
C GLU A 83 21.70 4.00 -10.82
N ARG A 84 21.03 2.88 -10.52
CA ARG A 84 20.07 2.25 -11.43
C ARG A 84 18.82 3.13 -11.68
N GLY A 85 18.63 4.18 -10.89
CA GLY A 85 17.58 5.17 -11.06
C GLY A 85 16.26 4.78 -10.41
N VAL A 86 16.27 4.08 -9.26
CA VAL A 86 15.08 3.84 -8.44
C VAL A 86 14.48 5.17 -8.01
N THR A 87 13.20 5.37 -8.30
CA THR A 87 12.49 6.59 -7.93
C THR A 87 11.66 6.44 -6.66
N MET A 88 11.11 5.24 -6.40
CA MET A 88 10.32 4.92 -5.21
C MET A 88 10.86 3.66 -4.54
N ALA A 89 11.31 3.80 -3.31
CA ALA A 89 11.76 2.68 -2.47
C ALA A 89 10.66 2.28 -1.49
N TYR A 90 10.19 1.04 -1.57
CA TYR A 90 9.26 0.45 -0.60
C TYR A 90 10.06 -0.39 0.39
N PHE A 91 10.04 0.01 1.65
CA PHE A 91 10.68 -0.76 2.73
C PHE A 91 9.62 -1.64 3.38
N VAL A 92 9.83 -2.93 3.21
CA VAL A 92 8.92 -3.99 3.62
C VAL A 92 9.69 -5.05 4.42
N GLY A 93 9.05 -6.14 4.67
CA GLY A 93 9.56 -7.27 5.41
C GLY A 93 8.62 -7.62 6.55
N ALA A 94 9.13 -8.28 7.59
CA ALA A 94 8.32 -8.58 8.73
C ALA A 94 7.97 -7.28 9.50
N GLU A 95 8.98 -6.58 10.08
CA GLU A 95 8.78 -5.26 10.70
C GLU A 95 10.01 -4.36 10.47
N PRO A 96 9.93 -3.41 9.51
CA PRO A 96 11.07 -2.55 9.16
C PRO A 96 11.61 -1.69 10.31
N ALA A 97 10.75 -1.27 11.25
CA ALA A 97 11.16 -0.41 12.36
C ALA A 97 12.13 -1.08 13.33
N LEU A 98 12.35 -2.40 13.24
CA LEU A 98 13.37 -3.13 14.02
C LEU A 98 14.80 -2.96 13.47
N HIS A 99 14.95 -2.40 12.25
CA HIS A 99 16.24 -2.17 11.58
C HIS A 99 16.36 -0.72 11.12
N GLN A 100 16.44 0.22 12.09
CA GLN A 100 16.52 1.66 11.86
C GLN A 100 17.75 2.08 11.04
N ASP A 101 18.87 1.41 11.26
CA ASP A 101 20.15 1.63 10.58
C ASP A 101 20.01 1.45 9.06
N ARG A 102 19.29 0.43 8.60
CA ARG A 102 19.02 0.17 7.18
C ARG A 102 18.15 1.24 6.56
N LEU A 103 17.13 1.73 7.29
CA LEU A 103 16.27 2.82 6.83
C LEU A 103 17.02 4.15 6.74
N ILE A 104 17.90 4.43 7.72
CA ILE A 104 18.77 5.62 7.72
C ILE A 104 19.76 5.56 6.54
N ALA A 105 20.41 4.42 6.30
CA ALA A 105 21.30 4.23 5.16
C ALA A 105 20.57 4.51 3.84
N ALA A 106 19.40 3.91 3.62
CA ALA A 106 18.59 4.10 2.42
C ALA A 106 18.18 5.57 2.19
N SER A 107 17.95 6.33 3.27
CA SER A 107 17.47 7.72 3.18
C SER A 107 18.45 8.69 2.51
N LYS A 108 19.70 8.29 2.35
CA LYS A 108 20.74 9.05 1.64
C LYS A 108 20.54 9.04 0.12
N TYR A 109 19.86 8.02 -0.42
CA TYR A 109 19.92 7.68 -1.84
C TYR A 109 18.62 7.86 -2.59
N PHE A 110 17.47 7.53 -1.98
CA PHE A 110 16.21 7.51 -2.72
C PHE A 110 15.42 8.81 -2.59
N PRO A 111 14.90 9.38 -3.70
CA PRO A 111 14.12 10.61 -3.66
C PRO A 111 12.78 10.43 -2.98
N TYR A 112 12.16 9.23 -3.10
CA TYR A 112 10.89 8.88 -2.46
C TYR A 112 11.00 7.53 -1.77
N GLY A 113 10.35 7.40 -0.63
CA GLY A 113 10.25 6.14 0.09
C GLY A 113 8.93 5.99 0.82
N ASN A 114 8.52 4.75 0.98
CA ASN A 114 7.35 4.37 1.77
C ASN A 114 7.73 3.20 2.69
N ILE A 115 7.42 3.34 3.97
CA ILE A 115 7.72 2.34 5.00
C ILE A 115 6.42 1.83 5.57
N GLY A 116 6.14 0.53 5.41
CA GLY A 116 5.05 -0.14 6.11
C GLY A 116 5.53 -0.60 7.49
N THR A 117 4.90 -0.15 8.57
CA THR A 117 5.24 -0.56 9.93
C THR A 117 4.00 -0.89 10.75
N ASN A 118 4.16 -1.76 11.73
CA ASN A 118 3.11 -2.03 12.72
C ASN A 118 2.97 -0.93 13.78
N GLY A 119 3.82 0.07 13.76
CA GLY A 119 3.78 1.24 14.62
C GLY A 119 4.24 1.02 16.07
N THR A 120 4.62 -0.18 16.47
CA THR A 120 5.03 -0.47 17.87
C THR A 120 6.41 0.12 18.22
N VAL A 121 7.23 0.41 17.19
CA VAL A 121 8.51 1.11 17.33
C VAL A 121 8.46 2.34 16.46
N ARG A 122 8.84 3.50 17.01
CA ARG A 122 8.88 4.75 16.25
C ARG A 122 10.08 4.76 15.31
N ILE A 123 9.85 5.09 14.04
CA ILE A 123 10.92 5.25 13.06
C ILE A 123 11.65 6.57 13.31
N ASP A 124 12.97 6.52 13.25
CA ASP A 124 13.86 7.64 13.50
C ASP A 124 13.43 8.88 12.70
N PRO A 125 13.37 10.08 13.33
CA PRO A 125 13.04 11.32 12.64
C PRO A 125 13.97 11.68 11.48
N ALA A 126 15.19 11.16 11.46
CA ALA A 126 16.14 11.38 10.36
C ALA A 126 15.71 10.70 9.06
N VAL A 127 14.81 9.70 9.11
CA VAL A 127 14.28 9.00 7.92
C VAL A 127 13.14 9.83 7.33
N PRO A 128 13.30 10.45 6.14
CA PRO A 128 12.36 11.44 5.60
C PRO A 128 11.28 10.82 4.70
N TYR A 129 10.86 9.61 4.99
CA TYR A 129 9.94 8.86 4.13
C TYR A 129 8.52 8.83 4.68
N ARG A 130 7.53 8.59 3.79
CA ARG A 130 6.16 8.32 4.21
C ARG A 130 6.11 7.04 5.03
N ILE A 131 5.40 7.10 6.14
CA ILE A 131 5.24 5.98 7.07
C ILE A 131 3.77 5.56 7.06
N GLY A 132 3.50 4.39 6.49
CA GLY A 132 2.19 3.73 6.59
C GLY A 132 2.13 2.93 7.90
N VAL A 133 1.45 3.48 8.90
CA VAL A 133 1.27 2.81 10.19
C VAL A 133 0.09 1.86 10.07
N SER A 134 0.38 0.57 9.94
CA SER A 134 -0.64 -0.47 9.78
C SER A 134 -1.42 -0.65 11.08
N VAL A 135 -2.73 -0.52 11.04
CA VAL A 135 -3.66 -0.74 12.16
C VAL A 135 -4.85 -1.58 11.69
N TRP A 136 -5.39 -2.45 12.55
CA TRP A 136 -6.45 -3.39 12.19
C TRP A 136 -7.65 -3.38 13.17
N GLY A 137 -7.54 -2.73 14.31
CA GLY A 137 -8.58 -2.56 15.30
C GLY A 137 -8.27 -1.36 16.19
N VAL A 138 -9.27 -0.68 16.70
CA VAL A 138 -9.13 0.43 17.66
C VAL A 138 -9.31 -0.05 19.08
N GLU A 139 -10.11 -1.09 19.27
CA GLU A 139 -10.30 -1.74 20.57
C GLU A 139 -9.21 -2.79 20.81
N ALA A 140 -8.83 -2.93 22.08
CA ALA A 140 -7.70 -3.81 22.45
C ALA A 140 -7.95 -5.28 22.11
N GLU A 141 -9.20 -5.71 22.19
CA GLU A 141 -9.63 -7.08 21.85
C GLU A 141 -9.56 -7.30 20.34
N THR A 142 -10.13 -6.41 19.53
CA THR A 142 -10.08 -6.49 18.06
C THR A 142 -8.65 -6.48 17.53
N ASP A 143 -7.80 -5.59 18.08
CA ASP A 143 -6.39 -5.52 17.70
C ASP A 143 -5.63 -6.81 18.09
N ALA A 144 -5.90 -7.35 19.29
CA ALA A 144 -5.30 -8.61 19.73
C ALA A 144 -5.75 -9.81 18.88
N ASP A 145 -7.03 -9.87 18.54
CA ASP A 145 -7.59 -10.95 17.73
C ASP A 145 -7.05 -10.95 16.30
N LEU A 146 -6.93 -9.79 15.68
CA LEU A 146 -6.47 -9.67 14.30
C LEU A 146 -4.94 -9.64 14.18
N ARG A 147 -4.22 -9.12 15.18
CA ARG A 147 -2.76 -8.90 15.07
C ARG A 147 -1.90 -9.73 16.04
N GLY A 148 -2.52 -10.52 16.91
CA GLY A 148 -1.80 -11.29 17.91
C GLY A 148 -1.14 -10.44 19.02
N GLY A 149 -1.55 -9.18 19.15
CA GLY A 149 -1.02 -8.26 20.17
C GLY A 149 -1.74 -6.92 20.21
N ARG A 150 -1.73 -6.28 21.38
CA ARG A 150 -2.37 -4.96 21.60
C ARG A 150 -1.42 -3.83 21.19
N SER A 151 -1.39 -3.51 19.91
CA SER A 151 -0.43 -2.59 19.29
C SER A 151 -0.99 -1.17 19.05
N PHE A 152 -2.31 -1.03 18.89
CA PHE A 152 -2.96 0.19 18.41
C PHE A 152 -2.60 1.44 19.22
N HIS A 153 -2.85 1.45 20.52
CA HIS A 153 -2.56 2.62 21.35
C HIS A 153 -1.08 2.98 21.41
N LYS A 154 -0.19 2.00 21.26
CA LYS A 154 1.25 2.25 21.19
C LYS A 154 1.61 2.92 19.85
N ALA A 155 1.00 2.47 18.75
CA ALA A 155 1.19 3.07 17.43
C ALA A 155 0.72 4.53 17.42
N ILE A 156 -0.46 4.82 17.96
CA ILE A 156 -0.96 6.21 18.08
C ILE A 156 0.02 7.08 18.88
N ARG A 157 0.44 6.65 20.08
CA ARG A 157 1.40 7.43 20.88
C ARG A 157 2.74 7.67 20.17
N ASN A 158 3.22 6.71 19.40
CA ASN A 158 4.48 6.81 18.69
C ASN A 158 4.43 7.81 17.53
N TYR A 159 3.26 7.99 16.90
CA TYR A 159 3.15 8.74 15.65
C TYR A 159 2.21 9.94 15.71
N ALA A 160 1.53 10.22 16.84
CA ALA A 160 0.69 11.42 16.99
C ALA A 160 1.45 12.67 16.55
N GLY A 161 0.88 13.44 15.63
CA GLY A 161 1.48 14.66 15.07
C GLY A 161 2.73 14.46 14.21
N ASP A 162 3.14 13.23 13.87
CA ASP A 162 4.24 13.00 12.94
C ASP A 162 3.77 13.23 11.49
N PRO A 163 4.26 14.28 10.78
CA PRO A 163 3.78 14.63 9.45
C PRO A 163 4.11 13.57 8.38
N ARG A 164 5.00 12.62 8.70
CA ARG A 164 5.34 11.51 7.81
C ARG A 164 4.33 10.38 7.89
N ALA A 165 3.60 10.27 9.01
CA ALA A 165 2.73 9.13 9.29
C ALA A 165 1.36 9.28 8.63
N ILE A 166 0.81 8.16 8.21
CA ILE A 166 -0.58 7.95 7.84
C ILE A 166 -1.03 6.62 8.43
N LEU A 167 -2.19 6.59 9.08
CA LEU A 167 -2.77 5.33 9.53
C LEU A 167 -3.28 4.56 8.32
N LEU A 168 -2.75 3.37 8.12
CA LEU A 168 -3.18 2.44 7.08
C LEU A 168 -4.06 1.37 7.74
N TYR A 169 -5.37 1.59 7.69
CA TYR A 169 -6.33 0.67 8.28
C TYR A 169 -6.61 -0.51 7.37
N THR A 170 -6.22 -1.70 7.79
CA THR A 170 -6.58 -2.91 7.05
C THR A 170 -8.00 -3.32 7.43
N LEU A 171 -8.92 -3.02 6.52
CA LEU A 171 -10.32 -3.38 6.61
C LEU A 171 -10.51 -4.88 6.44
N THR A 172 -11.34 -5.43 7.29
CA THR A 172 -11.93 -6.76 7.22
C THR A 172 -13.43 -6.66 7.48
N LYS A 173 -14.20 -7.69 7.17
CA LYS A 173 -15.63 -7.68 7.51
C LYS A 173 -15.90 -7.66 9.02
N THR A 174 -14.93 -8.05 9.84
CA THR A 174 -15.08 -8.12 11.30
C THR A 174 -14.74 -6.80 12.02
N ASN A 175 -13.96 -5.90 11.38
CA ASN A 175 -13.51 -4.65 12.00
C ASN A 175 -14.08 -3.38 11.34
N LEU A 176 -14.96 -3.51 10.36
CA LEU A 176 -15.53 -2.36 9.65
C LEU A 176 -16.24 -1.37 10.59
N GLY A 177 -16.85 -1.87 11.66
CA GLY A 177 -17.53 -1.05 12.67
C GLY A 177 -16.61 -0.06 13.39
N ASP A 178 -15.31 -0.35 13.45
CA ASP A 178 -14.31 0.50 14.11
C ASP A 178 -13.89 1.70 13.25
N ALA A 179 -14.19 1.71 11.95
CA ALA A 179 -13.62 2.66 10.99
C ALA A 179 -13.95 4.14 11.31
N ARG A 180 -15.17 4.42 11.80
CA ARG A 180 -15.54 5.78 12.23
C ARG A 180 -14.75 6.21 13.46
N ARG A 181 -14.64 5.33 14.43
CA ARG A 181 -13.86 5.60 15.65
C ARG A 181 -12.38 5.83 15.32
N LEU A 182 -11.83 5.09 14.38
CA LEU A 182 -10.48 5.32 13.88
C LEU A 182 -10.31 6.70 13.24
N ALA A 183 -11.26 7.15 12.42
CA ALA A 183 -11.22 8.47 11.81
C ALA A 183 -11.24 9.59 12.87
N GLU A 184 -12.08 9.47 13.92
CA GLU A 184 -12.08 10.37 15.06
C GLU A 184 -10.73 10.41 15.78
N ILE A 185 -10.17 9.23 16.10
CA ILE A 185 -8.84 9.11 16.74
C ILE A 185 -7.76 9.72 15.85
N GLY A 186 -7.81 9.47 14.54
CA GLY A 186 -6.88 10.07 13.57
C GLY A 186 -6.94 11.60 13.61
N ARG A 187 -8.14 12.17 13.53
CA ARG A 187 -8.37 13.62 13.64
C ARG A 187 -7.80 14.19 14.95
N ASP A 188 -8.14 13.59 16.06
CA ASP A 188 -7.78 14.07 17.40
C ASP A 188 -6.27 13.98 17.68
N ASN A 189 -5.55 13.16 16.92
CA ASN A 189 -4.09 12.97 17.03
C ASN A 189 -3.30 13.56 15.83
N GLY A 190 -3.95 14.29 14.91
CA GLY A 190 -3.30 14.87 13.73
C GLY A 190 -2.71 13.81 12.78
N LEU A 191 -3.36 12.66 12.68
CA LEU A 191 -2.94 11.53 11.85
C LEU A 191 -3.96 11.31 10.72
N PRO A 192 -3.58 11.51 9.45
CA PRO A 192 -4.40 11.09 8.33
C PRO A 192 -4.68 9.58 8.37
N VAL A 193 -5.83 9.19 7.85
CA VAL A 193 -6.29 7.79 7.78
C VAL A 193 -6.52 7.40 6.33
N THR A 194 -6.03 6.24 5.92
CA THR A 194 -6.37 5.61 4.64
C THR A 194 -6.69 4.14 4.84
N PHE A 195 -7.25 3.51 3.82
CA PHE A 195 -7.78 2.15 3.92
C PHE A 195 -7.08 1.19 2.97
N ASN A 196 -6.84 -0.02 3.47
CA ASN A 196 -6.41 -1.19 2.71
C ASN A 196 -7.43 -2.30 2.95
N MET A 197 -7.98 -2.88 1.92
CA MET A 197 -8.86 -4.04 2.08
C MET A 197 -8.03 -5.30 2.22
N TYR A 198 -8.35 -6.14 3.22
CA TYR A 198 -7.68 -7.42 3.39
C TYR A 198 -7.69 -8.21 2.08
N SER A 199 -6.57 -8.80 1.75
CA SER A 199 -6.40 -9.61 0.53
C SER A 199 -5.72 -10.91 0.91
N PRO A 200 -6.38 -12.06 0.72
CA PRO A 200 -5.85 -13.33 1.15
C PRO A 200 -4.66 -13.78 0.30
N THR A 201 -3.81 -14.60 0.90
CA THR A 201 -2.81 -15.41 0.21
C THR A 201 -3.41 -16.76 -0.20
N HIS A 202 -2.77 -17.45 -1.16
CA HIS A 202 -3.16 -18.83 -1.48
C HIS A 202 -3.04 -19.75 -0.26
N THR A 203 -2.02 -19.53 0.57
CA THR A 203 -1.85 -20.23 1.85
C THR A 203 -3.05 -20.04 2.77
N TYR A 204 -3.54 -18.79 2.93
CA TYR A 204 -4.71 -18.52 3.76
C TYR A 204 -5.96 -19.24 3.24
N LEU A 205 -6.22 -19.16 1.93
CA LEU A 205 -7.35 -19.84 1.30
C LEU A 205 -7.28 -21.36 1.46
N ARG A 206 -6.11 -21.95 1.23
CA ARG A 206 -5.88 -23.38 1.38
C ARG A 206 -6.14 -23.84 2.81
N LYS A 207 -5.55 -23.19 3.80
CA LYS A 207 -5.73 -23.55 5.23
C LYS A 207 -7.19 -23.42 5.68
N LEU A 208 -7.91 -22.42 5.20
CA LEU A 208 -9.35 -22.33 5.47
C LEU A 208 -10.14 -23.50 4.87
N THR A 209 -9.80 -23.93 3.64
CA THR A 209 -10.51 -25.03 2.93
C THR A 209 -10.17 -26.38 3.53
N GLU A 210 -8.93 -26.61 3.88
CA GLU A 210 -8.45 -27.90 4.43
C GLU A 210 -8.71 -28.03 5.93
N GLY A 211 -9.18 -26.96 6.59
CA GLY A 211 -9.41 -26.94 8.03
C GLY A 211 -8.13 -27.07 8.85
N GLU A 212 -7.00 -26.72 8.25
CA GLU A 212 -5.72 -26.69 8.96
C GLU A 212 -5.74 -25.62 10.04
N GLY A 213 -5.35 -26.00 11.23
CA GLY A 213 -5.26 -25.09 12.37
C GLY A 213 -4.16 -24.05 12.22
N ASN A 214 -4.08 -23.15 13.20
CA ASN A 214 -3.01 -22.17 13.31
C ASN A 214 -1.63 -22.84 13.31
N ASP A 215 -0.78 -22.45 12.39
CA ASP A 215 0.64 -22.48 12.61
C ASP A 215 0.99 -21.29 13.51
N ARG A 216 0.98 -21.54 14.84
CA ARG A 216 1.18 -20.48 15.85
C ARG A 216 2.58 -19.87 15.80
N GLU A 217 3.50 -20.48 15.08
CA GLU A 217 4.86 -19.98 14.97
C GLU A 217 5.01 -18.98 13.83
N PHE A 218 4.32 -19.21 12.69
CA PHE A 218 4.54 -18.42 11.47
C PHE A 218 3.28 -17.91 10.82
N PHE A 219 2.15 -18.66 10.86
CA PHE A 219 0.96 -18.29 10.14
C PHE A 219 -0.30 -18.48 10.99
N ARG A 220 -1.06 -17.40 11.20
CA ARG A 220 -2.24 -17.40 12.05
C ARG A 220 -3.53 -17.42 11.25
N ILE A 221 -4.43 -18.33 11.61
CA ILE A 221 -5.86 -18.32 11.29
C ILE A 221 -6.59 -18.44 12.62
N SER A 222 -7.18 -17.33 13.11
CA SER A 222 -7.76 -17.33 14.46
C SER A 222 -9.15 -17.94 14.50
N ASN A 223 -9.95 -17.77 13.45
CA ASN A 223 -11.30 -18.31 13.36
C ASN A 223 -11.67 -18.66 11.91
N PRO A 224 -11.57 -19.93 11.48
CA PRO A 224 -11.95 -20.34 10.12
C PRO A 224 -13.42 -20.08 9.76
N GLU A 225 -14.34 -20.09 10.73
CA GLU A 225 -15.77 -19.85 10.49
C GLU A 225 -16.06 -18.36 10.29
N SER A 226 -15.33 -17.50 10.98
CA SER A 226 -15.40 -16.04 10.87
C SER A 226 -14.18 -15.46 10.16
N ASN A 227 -13.88 -16.00 8.97
CA ASN A 227 -12.69 -15.64 8.19
C ASN A 227 -12.75 -14.21 7.63
N LEU A 228 -11.62 -13.75 7.08
CA LEU A 228 -11.44 -12.38 6.57
C LEU A 228 -11.84 -12.18 5.11
N LEU A 229 -12.42 -13.20 4.44
CA LEU A 229 -12.82 -13.12 3.03
C LEU A 229 -14.04 -12.22 2.84
N TRP A 230 -14.05 -11.48 1.75
CA TRP A 230 -15.14 -10.61 1.37
C TRP A 230 -16.26 -11.37 0.68
N ASP A 231 -17.49 -10.93 0.92
CA ASP A 231 -18.69 -11.26 0.18
C ASP A 231 -19.34 -9.96 -0.33
N ASP A 232 -20.33 -10.08 -1.22
CA ASP A 232 -20.96 -8.92 -1.87
C ASP A 232 -21.63 -7.98 -0.86
N ASP A 233 -22.23 -8.51 0.20
CA ASP A 233 -22.88 -7.71 1.24
C ASP A 233 -21.87 -6.89 2.04
N SER A 234 -20.77 -7.50 2.44
CA SER A 234 -19.68 -6.82 3.14
C SER A 234 -18.98 -5.78 2.25
N LEU A 235 -18.77 -6.08 0.96
CA LEU A 235 -18.25 -5.10 -0.01
C LEU A 235 -19.18 -3.89 -0.17
N ALA A 236 -20.50 -4.13 -0.27
CA ALA A 236 -21.49 -3.04 -0.34
C ALA A 236 -21.52 -2.21 0.95
N GLN A 237 -21.34 -2.84 2.11
CA GLN A 237 -21.25 -2.14 3.39
C GLN A 237 -19.98 -1.30 3.48
N VAL A 238 -18.81 -1.85 3.11
CA VAL A 238 -17.54 -1.09 3.03
C VAL A 238 -17.73 0.14 2.16
N ARG A 239 -18.33 -0.02 0.97
CA ARG A 239 -18.54 1.09 0.05
C ARG A 239 -19.29 2.24 0.70
N ARG A 240 -20.44 1.97 1.31
CA ARG A 240 -21.25 3.00 1.99
C ARG A 240 -20.50 3.66 3.13
N THR A 241 -19.92 2.85 4.01
CA THR A 241 -19.18 3.35 5.19
C THR A 241 -18.00 4.25 4.78
N MET A 242 -17.23 3.85 3.77
CA MET A 242 -16.08 4.65 3.33
C MET A 242 -16.52 5.95 2.65
N ASP A 243 -17.59 5.93 1.83
CA ASP A 243 -18.11 7.13 1.21
C ASP A 243 -18.62 8.14 2.26
N GLU A 244 -19.30 7.67 3.31
CA GLU A 244 -19.70 8.49 4.47
C GLU A 244 -18.49 9.08 5.20
N LEU A 245 -17.46 8.27 5.45
CA LEU A 245 -16.26 8.73 6.16
C LEU A 245 -15.46 9.77 5.37
N ILE A 246 -15.41 9.66 4.04
CA ILE A 246 -14.80 10.68 3.17
C ILE A 246 -15.54 12.01 3.32
N ASP A 247 -16.89 11.99 3.37
CA ASP A 247 -17.69 13.19 3.52
C ASP A 247 -17.61 13.80 4.93
N ASP A 248 -17.64 12.95 5.97
CA ASP A 248 -17.67 13.38 7.37
C ASP A 248 -16.29 13.84 7.88
N PHE A 249 -15.20 13.33 7.31
CA PHE A 249 -13.83 13.60 7.76
C PHE A 249 -12.88 13.99 6.59
N PRO A 250 -13.21 15.00 5.76
CA PRO A 250 -12.50 15.31 4.52
C PRO A 250 -11.01 15.66 4.72
N GLU A 251 -10.66 16.23 5.89
CA GLU A 251 -9.27 16.58 6.21
C GLU A 251 -8.47 15.41 6.80
N THR A 252 -9.16 14.39 7.33
CA THR A 252 -8.53 13.27 8.03
C THR A 252 -8.50 12.01 7.17
N VAL A 253 -9.60 11.71 6.50
CA VAL A 253 -9.71 10.53 5.65
C VAL A 253 -9.13 10.84 4.26
N VAL A 254 -8.04 10.19 3.95
CA VAL A 254 -7.34 10.29 2.66
C VAL A 254 -7.70 9.09 1.81
N TYR A 255 -8.86 9.16 1.16
CA TYR A 255 -9.38 8.10 0.32
C TYR A 255 -10.24 8.71 -0.79
N SER A 256 -10.44 8.02 -1.91
CA SER A 256 -11.20 8.50 -3.06
C SER A 256 -12.47 7.71 -3.24
N LYS A 257 -13.61 8.38 -3.47
CA LYS A 257 -14.89 7.72 -3.78
C LYS A 257 -14.82 6.92 -5.08
N ALA A 258 -14.14 7.45 -6.10
CA ALA A 258 -13.94 6.74 -7.36
C ALA A 258 -13.11 5.46 -7.17
N TYR A 259 -12.05 5.53 -6.34
CA TYR A 259 -11.27 4.35 -5.98
C TYR A 259 -12.08 3.37 -5.13
N ASN A 260 -12.83 3.85 -4.14
CA ASN A 260 -13.72 3.03 -3.30
C ASN A 260 -14.74 2.26 -4.14
N ALA A 261 -15.37 2.95 -5.10
CA ALA A 261 -16.31 2.35 -6.04
C ALA A 261 -15.71 1.19 -6.83
N TRP A 262 -14.47 1.32 -7.28
CA TRP A 262 -13.76 0.27 -7.98
C TRP A 262 -13.30 -0.85 -7.03
N ALA A 263 -12.72 -0.52 -5.88
CA ALA A 263 -12.16 -1.50 -4.95
C ALA A 263 -13.24 -2.39 -4.29
N THR A 264 -14.48 -1.92 -4.24
CA THR A 264 -15.63 -2.61 -3.63
C THR A 264 -16.61 -3.21 -4.64
N GLN A 265 -16.24 -3.29 -5.92
CA GLN A 265 -17.07 -4.01 -6.90
C GLN A 265 -17.09 -5.51 -6.64
N SER A 266 -18.18 -6.19 -7.01
CA SER A 266 -18.29 -7.65 -6.93
C SER A 266 -17.31 -8.34 -7.87
N GLY A 267 -16.84 -9.52 -7.45
CA GLY A 267 -15.91 -10.35 -8.23
C GLY A 267 -14.48 -9.82 -8.28
N PRO A 268 -13.63 -10.39 -9.12
CA PRO A 268 -12.23 -9.99 -9.27
C PRO A 268 -12.08 -8.56 -9.77
N LEU A 269 -11.10 -7.83 -9.21
CA LEU A 269 -10.76 -6.47 -9.65
C LEU A 269 -9.96 -6.43 -10.96
N TYR A 270 -9.36 -7.54 -11.32
CA TYR A 270 -8.40 -7.67 -12.41
C TYR A 270 -8.83 -8.72 -13.41
N ASP A 271 -8.29 -8.62 -14.63
CA ASP A 271 -8.37 -9.69 -15.63
C ASP A 271 -7.45 -10.84 -15.19
N ILE A 272 -8.08 -11.94 -14.74
CA ILE A 272 -7.36 -13.08 -14.21
C ILE A 272 -7.07 -14.07 -15.34
N ASP A 273 -5.80 -14.43 -15.49
CA ASP A 273 -5.38 -15.49 -16.37
C ASP A 273 -5.93 -16.84 -15.89
N PRO A 274 -6.76 -17.53 -16.68
CA PRO A 274 -7.41 -18.78 -16.24
C PRO A 274 -6.44 -19.96 -16.04
N GLU A 275 -5.25 -19.92 -16.66
CA GLU A 275 -4.27 -20.99 -16.54
C GLU A 275 -3.38 -20.81 -15.31
N THR A 276 -3.02 -19.56 -14.99
CA THR A 276 -2.06 -19.27 -13.93
C THR A 276 -2.67 -18.67 -12.67
N GLY A 277 -3.95 -18.22 -12.73
CA GLY A 277 -4.58 -17.48 -11.64
C GLY A 277 -4.00 -16.08 -11.39
N ILE A 278 -3.12 -15.59 -12.27
CA ILE A 278 -2.40 -14.33 -12.11
C ILE A 278 -3.16 -13.18 -12.82
N ALA A 279 -3.22 -12.03 -12.18
CA ALA A 279 -3.77 -10.80 -12.76
C ALA A 279 -2.92 -10.32 -13.95
N ARG A 280 -3.56 -10.13 -15.11
CA ARG A 280 -2.91 -9.65 -16.34
C ARG A 280 -2.77 -8.15 -16.39
N ASP A 281 -3.67 -7.41 -15.77
CA ASP A 281 -3.78 -5.96 -15.80
C ASP A 281 -3.48 -5.27 -14.46
N CYS A 282 -2.97 -6.00 -13.47
CA CYS A 282 -2.46 -5.43 -12.24
C CYS A 282 -1.10 -4.76 -12.50
N HIS A 283 -1.02 -3.45 -12.28
CA HIS A 283 0.17 -2.67 -12.63
C HIS A 283 1.41 -3.10 -11.84
N THR A 284 1.27 -3.54 -10.59
CA THR A 284 2.38 -4.08 -9.79
C THR A 284 3.05 -5.29 -10.47
N ARG A 285 2.28 -6.08 -11.24
CA ARG A 285 2.83 -7.22 -12.01
C ARG A 285 3.30 -6.84 -13.41
N MET A 286 2.77 -5.75 -13.98
CA MET A 286 3.05 -5.31 -15.36
C MET A 286 4.24 -4.36 -15.46
N ILE A 287 4.68 -3.75 -14.36
CA ILE A 287 5.87 -2.92 -14.37
C ILE A 287 7.09 -3.83 -14.55
N GLY A 288 7.54 -4.03 -15.78
CA GLY A 288 8.71 -4.84 -16.11
C GLY A 288 10.04 -4.37 -15.50
N GLN A 289 9.99 -3.32 -14.67
CA GLN A 289 11.13 -2.74 -13.97
C GLN A 289 11.01 -2.82 -12.45
N MET A 290 9.88 -3.30 -11.90
CA MET A 290 9.76 -3.54 -10.48
C MET A 290 10.75 -4.65 -10.08
N ARG A 291 11.47 -4.40 -8.99
CA ARG A 291 12.40 -5.38 -8.41
C ARG A 291 12.04 -5.57 -6.93
N TYR A 292 12.26 -6.77 -6.45
CA TYR A 292 12.05 -7.16 -5.07
C TYR A 292 13.33 -7.79 -4.53
N PHE A 293 13.86 -7.24 -3.46
CA PHE A 293 15.08 -7.71 -2.82
C PHE A 293 14.80 -8.22 -1.42
N LYS A 294 15.34 -9.37 -1.09
CA LYS A 294 15.27 -9.98 0.24
C LYS A 294 16.39 -9.44 1.15
N THR A 295 16.36 -9.83 2.41
CA THR A 295 17.34 -9.34 3.40
C THR A 295 18.78 -9.82 3.16
N ASP A 296 18.98 -10.79 2.30
CA ASP A 296 20.30 -11.23 1.80
C ASP A 296 20.77 -10.42 0.58
N LEU A 297 20.01 -9.37 0.21
CA LEU A 297 20.24 -8.50 -0.94
C LEU A 297 20.13 -9.20 -2.31
N GLN A 298 19.62 -10.42 -2.32
CA GLN A 298 19.35 -11.12 -3.58
C GLN A 298 18.00 -10.69 -4.13
N GLN A 299 17.94 -10.53 -5.45
CA GLN A 299 16.70 -10.24 -6.13
C GLN A 299 15.80 -11.48 -6.11
N GLY A 300 14.63 -11.36 -5.51
CA GLY A 300 13.60 -12.38 -5.54
C GLY A 300 12.94 -12.53 -6.92
N GLN A 301 12.17 -13.60 -7.07
CA GLN A 301 11.36 -13.86 -8.27
C GLN A 301 9.95 -13.25 -8.16
N GLU A 302 9.65 -12.60 -7.04
CA GLU A 302 8.38 -11.97 -6.78
C GLU A 302 8.08 -10.90 -7.82
N LYS A 303 6.90 -10.96 -8.40
CA LYS A 303 6.38 -9.98 -9.36
C LYS A 303 5.33 -9.06 -8.75
N CYS A 304 5.15 -9.16 -7.45
CA CYS A 304 4.21 -8.38 -6.66
C CYS A 304 4.87 -8.05 -5.31
N GLY A 305 4.54 -6.91 -4.71
CA GLY A 305 4.98 -6.57 -3.35
C GLY A 305 4.42 -7.47 -2.26
N THR A 306 3.49 -8.36 -2.60
CA THR A 306 2.93 -9.40 -1.73
C THR A 306 3.16 -10.75 -2.39
N SER A 307 4.03 -11.55 -1.81
CA SER A 307 4.20 -12.93 -2.20
C SER A 307 2.92 -13.72 -1.95
N ASP A 308 2.69 -14.77 -2.71
CA ASP A 308 1.57 -15.69 -2.54
C ASP A 308 0.15 -15.06 -2.60
N ALA A 309 0.00 -13.83 -3.13
CA ALA A 309 -1.30 -13.17 -3.21
C ALA A 309 -2.27 -13.91 -4.15
N ALA A 310 -3.46 -14.25 -3.67
CA ALA A 310 -4.56 -14.75 -4.49
C ALA A 310 -5.15 -13.62 -5.33
N CYS A 311 -4.73 -13.50 -6.59
CA CYS A 311 -5.09 -12.36 -7.45
C CYS A 311 -6.59 -12.22 -7.70
N SER A 312 -7.34 -13.31 -7.72
CA SER A 312 -8.81 -13.31 -7.87
C SER A 312 -9.53 -12.60 -6.71
N GLU A 313 -8.96 -12.67 -5.51
CA GLU A 313 -9.50 -12.07 -4.28
C GLU A 313 -8.78 -10.79 -3.88
N CYS A 314 -7.76 -10.38 -4.65
CA CYS A 314 -6.87 -9.30 -4.26
C CYS A 314 -7.54 -7.92 -4.40
N ARG A 315 -7.59 -7.20 -3.28
CA ARG A 315 -8.04 -5.80 -3.18
C ARG A 315 -6.99 -4.92 -2.52
N MET A 316 -5.74 -5.37 -2.53
CA MET A 316 -4.64 -4.72 -1.83
C MET A 316 -4.38 -3.31 -2.37
N TYR A 317 -4.24 -2.35 -1.47
CA TYR A 317 -4.10 -0.95 -1.80
C TYR A 317 -2.90 -0.65 -2.72
N SER A 318 -1.75 -1.29 -2.51
CA SER A 318 -0.56 -1.04 -3.32
C SER A 318 -0.75 -1.45 -4.79
N GLY A 319 -1.34 -2.62 -5.05
CA GLY A 319 -1.69 -3.08 -6.39
C GLY A 319 -2.85 -2.27 -6.98
N GLY A 320 -3.87 -1.97 -6.18
CA GLY A 320 -5.03 -1.21 -6.59
C GLY A 320 -4.67 0.20 -7.06
N TRP A 321 -4.01 0.97 -6.21
CA TRP A 321 -3.60 2.33 -6.54
C TRP A 321 -2.64 2.39 -7.73
N SER A 322 -1.65 1.49 -7.80
CA SER A 322 -0.71 1.46 -8.94
C SER A 322 -1.40 1.14 -10.27
N SER A 323 -2.51 0.41 -10.26
CA SER A 323 -3.30 0.09 -11.45
C SER A 323 -4.09 1.30 -11.99
N LYS A 324 -4.04 2.46 -11.31
CA LYS A 324 -4.70 3.71 -11.71
C LYS A 324 -3.75 4.75 -12.30
N PHE A 325 -2.46 4.45 -12.45
CA PHE A 325 -1.47 5.41 -12.98
C PHE A 325 -1.74 5.88 -14.42
N GLU A 326 -2.46 5.11 -15.22
CA GLU A 326 -2.91 5.52 -16.55
C GLU A 326 -4.45 5.57 -16.56
N PRO A 327 -5.07 6.64 -17.09
CA PRO A 327 -6.52 6.69 -17.20
C PRO A 327 -7.01 5.61 -18.17
N ARG A 328 -8.10 4.97 -17.82
CA ARG A 328 -8.81 3.99 -18.66
C ARG A 328 -9.80 4.69 -19.59
N ASP A 329 -10.41 3.95 -20.50
CA ASP A 329 -11.39 4.52 -21.44
C ASP A 329 -12.58 5.16 -20.70
N ALA A 330 -13.02 4.57 -19.57
CA ALA A 330 -14.10 5.11 -18.73
C ALA A 330 -13.74 6.47 -18.10
N ASP A 331 -12.47 6.66 -17.72
CA ASP A 331 -11.99 7.93 -17.13
C ASP A 331 -11.89 9.07 -18.16
N LEU A 332 -12.00 8.76 -19.44
CA LEU A 332 -11.87 9.69 -20.56
C LEU A 332 -13.18 9.91 -21.35
N VAL A 333 -14.32 9.62 -20.74
CA VAL A 333 -15.65 9.80 -21.36
C VAL A 333 -16.11 11.24 -21.27
N SER A 334 -15.80 11.94 -20.18
CA SER A 334 -16.24 13.31 -19.91
C SER A 334 -15.24 14.05 -19.02
N ASP A 335 -15.42 15.37 -18.88
CA ASP A 335 -14.64 16.21 -17.95
C ASP A 335 -14.82 15.73 -16.51
N ALA A 336 -16.03 15.33 -16.12
CA ALA A 336 -16.29 14.82 -14.78
C ALA A 336 -15.52 13.52 -14.50
N SER A 337 -15.54 12.55 -15.42
CA SER A 337 -14.80 11.30 -15.25
C SER A 337 -13.27 11.52 -15.23
N LEU A 338 -12.78 12.49 -16.02
CA LEU A 338 -11.37 12.88 -15.95
C LEU A 338 -11.04 13.56 -14.61
N ALA A 339 -11.91 14.42 -14.10
CA ALA A 339 -11.75 15.06 -12.79
C ALA A 339 -11.70 14.03 -11.66
N ASP A 340 -12.56 13.01 -11.68
CA ASP A 340 -12.55 11.91 -10.71
C ASP A 340 -11.22 11.12 -10.75
N TRP A 341 -10.70 10.85 -11.95
CA TRP A 341 -9.40 10.21 -12.10
C TRP A 341 -8.27 11.09 -11.56
N LEU A 342 -8.29 12.39 -11.84
CA LEU A 342 -7.28 13.33 -11.35
C LEU A 342 -7.32 13.44 -9.82
N GLU A 343 -8.50 13.51 -9.21
CA GLU A 343 -8.69 13.47 -7.75
C GLU A 343 -8.13 12.18 -7.15
N MET A 344 -8.41 11.04 -7.78
CA MET A 344 -7.89 9.74 -7.36
C MET A 344 -6.35 9.70 -7.37
N ILE A 345 -5.69 10.26 -8.39
CA ILE A 345 -4.23 10.35 -8.45
C ILE A 345 -3.67 11.34 -7.43
N ALA A 346 -4.35 12.46 -7.18
CA ALA A 346 -3.96 13.39 -6.12
C ALA A 346 -4.04 12.72 -4.74
N THR A 347 -5.11 11.97 -4.47
CA THR A 347 -5.26 11.17 -3.25
C THR A 347 -4.14 10.14 -3.09
N LEU A 348 -3.77 9.43 -4.17
CA LEU A 348 -2.61 8.52 -4.17
C LEU A 348 -1.33 9.27 -3.78
N GLY A 349 -1.13 10.48 -4.32
CA GLY A 349 0.00 11.33 -3.93
C GLY A 349 0.02 11.62 -2.43
N ARG A 350 -1.11 11.98 -1.84
CA ARG A 350 -1.25 12.22 -0.39
C ARG A 350 -0.97 10.98 0.46
N ILE A 351 -1.32 9.79 -0.03
CA ILE A 351 -1.10 8.52 0.68
C ILE A 351 0.40 8.17 0.71
N PHE A 352 1.10 8.28 -0.41
CA PHE A 352 2.43 7.70 -0.58
C PHE A 352 3.59 8.71 -0.56
N LEU A 353 3.32 9.97 -0.85
CA LEU A 353 4.36 10.98 -0.95
C LEU A 353 4.30 11.96 0.23
N ILE A 354 5.45 12.48 0.62
CA ILE A 354 5.55 13.62 1.53
C ILE A 354 5.86 14.83 0.67
N GLU A 355 5.17 15.94 0.91
CA GLU A 355 5.57 17.22 0.36
C GLU A 355 6.94 17.60 0.92
N ARG A 356 7.95 17.55 0.07
CA ARG A 356 9.29 18.04 0.41
C ARG A 356 9.31 19.52 0.19
N ASN A 357 9.72 20.28 1.18
CA ASN A 357 10.07 21.68 0.98
C ASN A 357 11.05 21.79 -0.20
N ALA A 358 10.76 22.64 -1.17
CA ALA A 358 11.47 22.78 -2.45
C ALA A 358 13.00 23.00 -2.32
N SER A 359 13.49 23.35 -1.12
CA SER A 359 14.92 23.54 -0.82
C SER A 359 15.79 22.28 -0.83
N ARG A 360 15.21 21.06 -0.73
CA ARG A 360 15.98 19.80 -0.80
C ARG A 360 16.01 19.14 -2.19
N GLN A 361 15.18 19.59 -3.13
CA GLN A 361 15.16 19.03 -4.50
C GLN A 361 16.37 19.45 -5.34
N SER A 362 17.01 20.59 -5.03
CA SER A 362 18.14 21.07 -5.81
C SER A 362 19.46 20.33 -5.56
N THR A 363 19.56 19.59 -4.46
CA THR A 363 20.82 18.91 -4.07
C THR A 363 20.93 17.48 -4.60
N LEU A 364 19.82 16.88 -5.07
CA LEU A 364 19.79 15.51 -5.62
C LEU A 364 19.64 15.48 -7.16
N ALA A 365 19.49 16.65 -7.79
CA ALA A 365 19.37 16.81 -9.25
C ALA A 365 20.64 17.43 -9.88
N ALA A 366 21.68 17.70 -9.11
CA ALA A 366 23.00 18.09 -9.52
C ALA A 366 23.98 16.91 -9.35
#